data_b73d4e2aaaf47c7252484c6a144cd7ab
#
_entry.id   b73d4e2aaaf47c7252484c6a144cd7ab
#
_cell.length_a   1.000
_cell.length_b   1.000
_cell.length_c   1.000
_cell.angle_alpha   90.00
_cell.angle_beta   90.00
_cell.angle_gamma   90.00
#
_symmetry.space_group_name_H-M   'P 1'
#
loop_
_entity.id
_entity.type
_entity.pdbx_description
1 polymer ?
#
loop_
_entity_poly.entity_id
_entity_poly.type
_entity_poly.pdbx_seq_one_letter_code
_entity_poly.pdbx_strand_id
1 'polypeptide(L)'
;MTLKAVRALEQAEVVAWFAKAGNNSNARASASRFLRADIIELALLYPVTTEHPVDSPAYQSAIASFFDESAARIARQLDANRTVVVLSEGDPLFFGSYMHIHKRLCGRYPVEVIPGVTAMSACWSAAGMPLVRGEEVLSVIPGSLPQAELTRRFALGEAAVVMKVGRNLAKIRRALVDAQRLDDAMYVGRASMERQEVVPLAHKTDDHAPYFAIVLVGTA
;
A
#
# COMPACT_ATOMS: atom_id res chain seq x y z
N MET A 1 4.92 10.73 -8.10
CA MET A 1 6.34 10.49 -7.74
C MET A 1 6.96 11.81 -7.36
N THR A 2 7.83 11.86 -6.34
CA THR A 2 8.53 13.09 -5.93
C THR A 2 9.77 13.33 -6.82
N LEU A 3 10.21 14.58 -6.95
CA LEU A 3 11.43 14.91 -7.69
C LEU A 3 12.67 14.23 -7.09
N LYS A 4 12.71 14.03 -5.76
CA LYS A 4 13.78 13.30 -5.10
C LYS A 4 13.82 11.84 -5.53
N ALA A 5 12.65 11.19 -5.67
CA ALA A 5 12.57 9.82 -6.17
C ALA A 5 13.01 9.71 -7.64
N VAL A 6 12.68 10.69 -8.48
CA VAL A 6 13.15 10.73 -9.87
C VAL A 6 14.67 10.81 -9.93
N ARG A 7 15.29 11.71 -9.17
CA ARG A 7 16.77 11.85 -9.13
C ARG A 7 17.45 10.56 -8.64
N ALA A 8 16.86 9.87 -7.67
CA ALA A 8 17.40 8.59 -7.20
C ALA A 8 17.34 7.51 -8.31
N LEU A 9 16.25 7.48 -9.10
CA LEU A 9 16.11 6.57 -10.25
C LEU A 9 17.13 6.86 -11.36
N GLU A 10 17.38 8.13 -11.66
CA GLU A 10 18.38 8.56 -12.66
C GLU A 10 19.81 8.14 -12.28
N GLN A 11 20.10 8.04 -10.98
CA GLN A 11 21.41 7.66 -10.44
C GLN A 11 21.53 6.16 -10.16
N ALA A 12 20.43 5.40 -10.23
CA ALA A 12 20.41 3.99 -9.92
C ALA A 12 21.14 3.16 -10.99
N GLU A 13 21.91 2.17 -10.53
CA GLU A 13 22.49 1.13 -11.39
C GLU A 13 21.62 -0.13 -11.37
N VAL A 14 20.89 -0.34 -10.26
CA VAL A 14 19.97 -1.46 -10.07
C VAL A 14 18.64 -0.92 -9.59
N VAL A 15 17.55 -1.40 -10.18
CA VAL A 15 16.20 -1.16 -9.70
C VAL A 15 15.55 -2.49 -9.31
N ALA A 16 15.05 -2.57 -8.07
CA ALA A 16 14.33 -3.72 -7.56
C ALA A 16 12.85 -3.39 -7.35
N TRP A 17 11.96 -4.33 -7.62
CA TRP A 17 10.52 -4.17 -7.38
C TRP A 17 9.86 -5.49 -7.02
N PHE A 18 8.71 -5.40 -6.34
CA PHE A 18 7.89 -6.56 -5.98
C PHE A 18 6.81 -6.82 -7.02
N ALA A 19 6.56 -8.08 -7.32
CA ALA A 19 5.44 -8.51 -8.15
C ALA A 19 5.03 -9.95 -7.80
N LYS A 20 3.81 -10.34 -8.19
CA LYS A 20 3.44 -11.77 -8.31
C LYS A 20 3.95 -12.29 -9.63
N ALA A 21 4.40 -13.54 -9.68
CA ALA A 21 4.82 -14.17 -10.93
C ALA A 21 3.71 -14.08 -12.00
N GLY A 22 4.07 -13.65 -13.20
CA GLY A 22 3.15 -13.44 -14.32
C GLY A 22 2.38 -12.11 -14.29
N ASN A 23 2.52 -11.29 -13.25
CA ASN A 23 1.86 -9.99 -13.16
C ASN A 23 2.86 -8.84 -13.34
N ASN A 24 2.37 -7.71 -13.88
CA ASN A 24 3.13 -6.48 -13.92
C ASN A 24 3.21 -5.83 -12.54
N SER A 25 4.34 -5.18 -12.23
CA SER A 25 4.48 -4.33 -11.06
C SER A 25 4.01 -2.90 -11.38
N ASN A 26 3.03 -2.40 -10.63
CA ASN A 26 2.57 -1.01 -10.78
C ASN A 26 3.67 -0.01 -10.41
N ALA A 27 4.47 -0.31 -9.39
CA ALA A 27 5.62 0.53 -9.01
C ALA A 27 6.64 0.61 -10.16
N ARG A 28 6.95 -0.53 -10.79
CA ARG A 28 7.85 -0.59 -11.95
C ARG A 28 7.26 0.14 -13.17
N ALA A 29 5.97 -0.04 -13.46
CA ALA A 29 5.29 0.65 -14.54
C ALA A 29 5.30 2.18 -14.35
N SER A 30 5.05 2.66 -13.14
CA SER A 30 5.08 4.09 -12.80
C SER A 30 6.48 4.71 -12.89
N ALA A 31 7.53 3.92 -12.66
CA ALA A 31 8.92 4.35 -12.75
C ALA A 31 9.50 4.28 -14.18
N SER A 32 8.87 3.53 -15.09
CA SER A 32 9.43 3.11 -16.38
C SER A 32 10.08 4.23 -17.19
N ARG A 33 9.44 5.40 -17.27
CA ARG A 33 9.92 6.55 -18.04
C ARG A 33 11.15 7.25 -17.46
N PHE A 34 11.54 6.91 -16.23
CA PHE A 34 12.70 7.48 -15.53
C PHE A 34 13.85 6.49 -15.39
N LEU A 35 13.66 5.26 -15.86
CA LEU A 35 14.70 4.24 -15.82
C LEU A 35 15.66 4.41 -17.00
N ARG A 36 16.94 4.25 -16.75
CA ARG A 36 17.98 4.22 -17.78
C ARG A 36 17.85 2.95 -18.62
N ALA A 37 18.27 2.99 -19.87
CA ALA A 37 18.21 1.84 -20.77
C ALA A 37 19.13 0.68 -20.34
N ASP A 38 20.21 1.00 -19.62
CA ASP A 38 21.24 0.06 -19.15
C ASP A 38 21.04 -0.39 -17.69
N ILE A 39 19.90 -0.04 -17.06
CA ILE A 39 19.64 -0.37 -15.67
C ILE A 39 19.50 -1.87 -15.46
N ILE A 40 20.09 -2.38 -14.39
CA ILE A 40 19.90 -3.78 -13.98
C ILE A 40 18.56 -3.91 -13.26
N GLU A 41 17.66 -4.71 -13.81
CA GLU A 41 16.34 -4.94 -13.25
C GLU A 41 16.31 -6.18 -12.35
N LEU A 42 15.83 -6.04 -11.11
CA LEU A 42 15.75 -7.09 -10.10
C LEU A 42 14.30 -7.32 -9.68
N ALA A 43 13.61 -8.20 -10.37
CA ALA A 43 12.26 -8.61 -9.98
C ALA A 43 12.29 -9.50 -8.73
N LEU A 44 11.54 -9.10 -7.69
CA LEU A 44 11.34 -9.82 -6.45
C LEU A 44 9.94 -10.45 -6.49
N LEU A 45 9.87 -11.71 -6.88
CA LEU A 45 8.60 -12.38 -7.19
C LEU A 45 8.07 -13.14 -5.97
N TYR A 46 6.89 -12.76 -5.49
CA TYR A 46 6.21 -13.45 -4.41
C TYR A 46 5.91 -14.91 -4.78
N PRO A 47 6.29 -15.87 -3.92
CA PRO A 47 5.95 -17.28 -4.13
C PRO A 47 4.47 -17.55 -3.86
N VAL A 48 3.87 -16.82 -2.93
CA VAL A 48 2.47 -16.92 -2.52
C VAL A 48 1.93 -15.52 -2.24
N THR A 49 0.64 -15.29 -2.47
CA THR A 49 -0.02 -14.01 -2.14
C THR A 49 -1.31 -14.23 -1.35
N THR A 50 -2.38 -14.65 -2.01
CA THR A 50 -3.72 -14.84 -1.41
C THR A 50 -4.19 -16.28 -1.43
N GLU A 51 -3.35 -17.21 -1.85
CA GLU A 51 -3.63 -18.63 -2.00
C GLU A 51 -3.77 -19.34 -0.64
N HIS A 52 -3.09 -18.83 0.38
CA HIS A 52 -3.15 -19.35 1.75
C HIS A 52 -3.62 -18.27 2.73
N PRO A 53 -4.25 -18.64 3.85
CA PRO A 53 -4.50 -17.71 4.94
C PRO A 53 -3.21 -17.07 5.43
N VAL A 54 -3.23 -15.75 5.64
CA VAL A 54 -2.04 -14.96 6.01
C VAL A 54 -1.45 -15.37 7.36
N ASP A 55 -2.28 -15.90 8.26
CA ASP A 55 -1.94 -16.40 9.59
C ASP A 55 -1.47 -17.86 9.59
N SER A 56 -1.54 -18.56 8.46
CA SER A 56 -1.06 -19.94 8.38
C SER A 56 0.47 -20.03 8.51
N PRO A 57 1.01 -21.02 9.26
CA PRO A 57 2.47 -21.22 9.38
C PRO A 57 3.17 -21.37 8.03
N ALA A 58 2.55 -22.05 7.07
CA ALA A 58 3.08 -22.24 5.72
C ALA A 58 3.23 -20.90 4.98
N TYR A 59 2.22 -20.03 5.04
CA TYR A 59 2.30 -18.69 4.45
C TYR A 59 3.41 -17.86 5.11
N GLN A 60 3.45 -17.83 6.45
CA GLN A 60 4.44 -17.06 7.20
C GLN A 60 5.87 -17.51 6.89
N SER A 61 6.11 -18.83 6.82
CA SER A 61 7.42 -19.37 6.46
C SER A 61 7.82 -19.01 5.02
N ALA A 62 6.92 -19.20 4.05
CA ALA A 62 7.18 -18.89 2.64
C ALA A 62 7.49 -17.40 2.42
N ILE A 63 6.75 -16.51 3.09
CA ILE A 63 6.95 -15.06 3.00
C ILE A 63 8.24 -14.63 3.71
N ALA A 64 8.59 -15.22 4.86
CA ALA A 64 9.85 -14.93 5.53
C ALA A 64 11.05 -15.32 4.64
N SER A 65 11.06 -16.53 4.11
CA SER A 65 12.10 -17.02 3.19
C SER A 65 12.21 -16.13 1.93
N PHE A 66 11.08 -15.72 1.36
CA PHE A 66 11.06 -14.81 0.22
C PHE A 66 11.75 -13.47 0.52
N PHE A 67 11.48 -12.86 1.68
CA PHE A 67 12.13 -11.60 2.05
C PHE A 67 13.60 -11.79 2.40
N ASP A 68 14.01 -12.93 2.98
CA ASP A 68 15.41 -13.27 3.23
C ASP A 68 16.18 -13.40 1.91
N GLU A 69 15.63 -14.14 0.95
CA GLU A 69 16.22 -14.28 -0.37
C GLU A 69 16.27 -12.96 -1.14
N SER A 70 15.18 -12.18 -1.10
CA SER A 70 15.09 -10.87 -1.73
C SER A 70 16.16 -9.92 -1.18
N ALA A 71 16.34 -9.88 0.14
CA ALA A 71 17.38 -9.08 0.78
C ALA A 71 18.78 -9.55 0.39
N ALA A 72 19.00 -10.86 0.33
CA ALA A 72 20.29 -11.42 -0.12
C ALA A 72 20.60 -11.07 -1.58
N ARG A 73 19.59 -11.05 -2.47
CA ARG A 73 19.75 -10.62 -3.88
C ARG A 73 20.12 -9.15 -3.98
N ILE A 74 19.50 -8.28 -3.19
CA ILE A 74 19.83 -6.84 -3.11
C ILE A 74 21.24 -6.68 -2.51
N ALA A 75 21.57 -7.37 -1.44
CA ALA A 75 22.88 -7.32 -0.78
C ALA A 75 24.03 -7.65 -1.76
N ARG A 76 23.87 -8.66 -2.62
CA ARG A 76 24.88 -8.97 -3.65
C ARG A 76 25.15 -7.82 -4.62
N GLN A 77 24.16 -6.98 -4.90
CA GLN A 77 24.36 -5.80 -5.74
C GLN A 77 25.09 -4.69 -4.97
N LEU A 78 24.72 -4.51 -3.71
CA LEU A 78 25.37 -3.53 -2.81
C LEU A 78 26.83 -3.92 -2.52
N ASP A 79 27.13 -5.20 -2.30
CA ASP A 79 28.49 -5.73 -2.11
C ASP A 79 29.37 -5.56 -3.36
N ALA A 80 28.74 -5.46 -4.54
CA ALA A 80 29.41 -5.08 -5.80
C ALA A 80 29.52 -3.56 -5.99
N ASN A 81 29.35 -2.76 -4.92
CA ASN A 81 29.38 -1.29 -4.89
C ASN A 81 28.37 -0.63 -5.86
N ARG A 82 27.23 -1.25 -6.13
CA ARG A 82 26.19 -0.69 -6.98
C ARG A 82 25.16 0.08 -6.16
N THR A 83 24.67 1.18 -6.73
CA THR A 83 23.53 1.93 -6.18
C THR A 83 22.23 1.21 -6.52
N VAL A 84 21.51 0.76 -5.49
CA VAL A 84 20.25 0.02 -5.63
C VAL A 84 19.06 0.88 -5.20
N VAL A 85 18.06 1.02 -6.05
CA VAL A 85 16.76 1.61 -5.71
C VAL A 85 15.72 0.52 -5.61
N VAL A 86 15.00 0.46 -4.49
CA VAL A 86 13.85 -0.44 -4.30
C VAL A 86 12.56 0.34 -4.46
N LEU A 87 11.75 -0.04 -5.44
CA LEU A 87 10.48 0.63 -5.75
C LEU A 87 9.39 0.21 -4.78
N SER A 88 8.61 1.18 -4.33
CA SER A 88 7.40 0.98 -3.53
C SER A 88 6.24 1.81 -4.08
N GLU A 89 5.03 1.29 -3.98
CA GLU A 89 3.80 2.04 -4.24
C GLU A 89 3.46 2.89 -3.01
N GLY A 90 3.12 4.16 -3.22
CA GLY A 90 2.84 5.07 -2.11
C GLY A 90 4.10 5.42 -1.30
N ASP A 91 4.04 5.27 0.01
CA ASP A 91 5.17 5.48 0.92
C ASP A 91 5.86 4.15 1.28
N PRO A 92 7.20 4.06 1.22
CA PRO A 92 7.93 2.81 1.45
C PRO A 92 7.75 2.22 2.85
N LEU A 93 7.53 3.06 3.86
CA LEU A 93 7.40 2.64 5.26
C LEU A 93 5.94 2.57 5.75
N PHE A 94 4.97 2.66 4.82
CA PHE A 94 3.55 2.61 5.16
C PHE A 94 2.83 1.45 4.46
N PHE A 95 2.58 0.36 5.17
CA PHE A 95 1.99 -0.90 4.66
C PHE A 95 2.69 -1.52 3.44
N GLY A 96 3.94 -1.15 3.20
CA GLY A 96 4.72 -1.58 2.03
C GLY A 96 5.61 -2.79 2.31
N SER A 97 5.87 -3.57 1.29
CA SER A 97 6.78 -4.73 1.34
C SER A 97 8.24 -4.34 1.59
N TYR A 98 8.63 -3.12 1.22
CA TYR A 98 9.96 -2.59 1.49
C TYR A 98 10.32 -2.61 2.97
N MET A 99 9.35 -2.46 3.88
CA MET A 99 9.60 -2.51 5.34
C MET A 99 10.32 -3.81 5.77
N HIS A 100 10.05 -4.93 5.10
CA HIS A 100 10.70 -6.22 5.36
C HIS A 100 12.16 -6.24 4.88
N ILE A 101 12.44 -5.58 3.75
CA ILE A 101 13.81 -5.42 3.22
C ILE A 101 14.60 -4.45 4.10
N HIS A 102 13.97 -3.32 4.48
CA HIS A 102 14.57 -2.32 5.36
C HIS A 102 15.11 -2.96 6.64
N LYS A 103 14.30 -3.74 7.35
CA LYS A 103 14.70 -4.44 8.58
C LYS A 103 15.93 -5.34 8.42
N ARG A 104 16.15 -5.90 7.22
CA ARG A 104 17.23 -6.84 6.93
C ARG A 104 18.52 -6.17 6.51
N LEU A 105 18.43 -4.98 5.93
CA LEU A 105 19.57 -4.33 5.29
C LEU A 105 20.05 -3.06 5.98
N CYS A 106 19.19 -2.32 6.70
CA CYS A 106 19.52 -1.01 7.25
C CYS A 106 20.65 -1.02 8.29
N GLY A 107 20.96 -2.16 8.93
CA GLY A 107 22.07 -2.32 9.85
C GLY A 107 23.41 -2.66 9.17
N ARG A 108 23.40 -2.94 7.86
CA ARG A 108 24.59 -3.37 7.10
C ARG A 108 25.01 -2.38 6.02
N TYR A 109 24.08 -1.61 5.48
CA TYR A 109 24.32 -0.70 4.36
C TYR A 109 23.73 0.68 4.66
N PRO A 110 24.34 1.77 4.14
CA PRO A 110 23.70 3.08 4.15
C PRO A 110 22.37 3.03 3.39
N VAL A 111 21.30 3.49 4.01
CA VAL A 111 19.95 3.49 3.44
C VAL A 111 19.34 4.88 3.54
N GLU A 112 18.84 5.37 2.43
CA GLU A 112 18.00 6.54 2.37
C GLU A 112 16.57 6.11 2.02
N VAL A 113 15.58 6.48 2.84
CA VAL A 113 14.17 6.29 2.52
C VAL A 113 13.59 7.58 1.97
N ILE A 114 13.11 7.55 0.75
CA ILE A 114 12.48 8.70 0.10
C ILE A 114 10.97 8.58 0.32
N PRO A 115 10.34 9.51 1.07
CA PRO A 115 8.92 9.45 1.34
C PRO A 115 8.11 9.63 0.05
N GLY A 116 6.96 8.97 0.01
CA GLY A 116 6.04 9.00 -1.12
C GLY A 116 4.68 9.58 -0.76
N VAL A 117 3.85 9.81 -1.78
CA VAL A 117 2.45 10.17 -1.60
C VAL A 117 1.67 8.90 -1.28
N THR A 118 1.09 8.83 -0.10
CA THR A 118 0.33 7.64 0.33
C THR A 118 -0.97 7.49 -0.47
N ALA A 119 -1.47 6.26 -0.60
CA ALA A 119 -2.75 6.00 -1.26
C ALA A 119 -3.92 6.75 -0.59
N MET A 120 -3.89 6.92 0.73
CA MET A 120 -4.91 7.69 1.44
C MET A 120 -4.92 9.16 1.02
N SER A 121 -3.74 9.80 0.83
CA SER A 121 -3.65 11.18 0.34
C SER A 121 -4.26 11.32 -1.06
N ALA A 122 -3.98 10.37 -1.95
CA ALA A 122 -4.59 10.35 -3.26
C ALA A 122 -6.12 10.19 -3.20
N CYS A 123 -6.62 9.37 -2.25
CA CYS A 123 -8.06 9.12 -2.11
C CYS A 123 -8.83 10.32 -1.59
N TRP A 124 -8.39 11.00 -0.52
CA TRP A 124 -9.13 12.18 -0.03
C TRP A 124 -9.02 13.37 -0.99
N SER A 125 -7.91 13.49 -1.74
CA SER A 125 -7.80 14.48 -2.80
C SER A 125 -8.77 14.18 -3.96
N ALA A 126 -8.88 12.91 -4.38
CA ALA A 126 -9.82 12.48 -5.42
C ALA A 126 -11.29 12.68 -5.00
N ALA A 127 -11.60 12.46 -3.72
CA ALA A 127 -12.93 12.68 -3.15
C ALA A 127 -13.26 14.16 -2.89
N GLY A 128 -12.26 15.08 -2.95
CA GLY A 128 -12.45 16.47 -2.54
C GLY A 128 -12.83 16.59 -1.06
N MET A 129 -12.43 15.63 -0.23
CA MET A 129 -12.87 15.49 1.16
C MET A 129 -11.74 15.90 2.12
N PRO A 130 -11.81 17.07 2.77
CA PRO A 130 -10.95 17.37 3.92
C PRO A 130 -11.27 16.39 5.04
N LEU A 131 -10.27 15.60 5.48
CA LEU A 131 -10.54 14.47 6.36
C LEU A 131 -10.47 14.84 7.83
N VAL A 132 -9.52 15.68 8.22
CA VAL A 132 -9.35 16.16 9.60
C VAL A 132 -8.90 17.62 9.63
N ARG A 133 -9.33 18.34 10.68
CA ARG A 133 -9.01 19.74 10.94
C ARG A 133 -8.69 19.95 12.42
N GLY A 134 -7.84 20.90 12.73
CA GLY A 134 -7.54 21.29 14.10
C GLY A 134 -7.11 20.10 14.97
N GLU A 135 -7.89 19.78 15.98
CA GLU A 135 -7.62 18.71 16.93
C GLU A 135 -8.36 17.40 16.63
N GLU A 136 -9.01 17.30 15.46
CA GLU A 136 -9.68 16.07 15.04
C GLU A 136 -8.68 14.91 14.89
N VAL A 137 -9.09 13.71 15.30
CA VAL A 137 -8.26 12.52 15.27
C VAL A 137 -8.49 11.73 13.99
N LEU A 138 -7.41 11.26 13.37
CA LEU A 138 -7.44 10.35 12.22
C LEU A 138 -6.98 8.96 12.61
N SER A 139 -7.85 7.97 12.42
CA SER A 139 -7.53 6.55 12.57
C SER A 139 -7.29 5.88 11.23
N VAL A 140 -6.16 5.19 11.05
CA VAL A 140 -5.91 4.34 9.88
C VAL A 140 -6.17 2.88 10.24
N ILE A 141 -7.19 2.30 9.63
CA ILE A 141 -7.78 1.02 10.05
C ILE A 141 -7.62 -0.02 8.94
N PRO A 142 -6.99 -1.19 9.21
CA PRO A 142 -7.02 -2.30 8.25
C PRO A 142 -8.43 -2.92 8.17
N GLY A 143 -9.05 -2.92 6.99
CA GLY A 143 -10.36 -3.55 6.75
C GLY A 143 -10.38 -5.07 6.96
N SER A 144 -9.22 -5.70 7.13
CA SER A 144 -9.07 -7.11 7.47
C SER A 144 -9.42 -7.44 8.93
N LEU A 145 -9.53 -6.45 9.81
CA LEU A 145 -9.96 -6.65 11.21
C LEU A 145 -11.34 -7.34 11.30
N PRO A 146 -11.64 -8.03 12.40
CA PRO A 146 -12.98 -8.55 12.66
C PRO A 146 -14.04 -7.46 12.64
N GLN A 147 -15.29 -7.79 12.22
CA GLN A 147 -16.38 -6.80 12.12
C GLN A 147 -16.63 -6.06 13.44
N ALA A 148 -16.69 -6.79 14.56
CA ALA A 148 -16.91 -6.18 15.88
C ALA A 148 -15.85 -5.13 16.23
N GLU A 149 -14.57 -5.35 15.86
CA GLU A 149 -13.49 -4.40 16.09
C GLU A 149 -13.61 -3.18 15.16
N LEU A 150 -14.01 -3.40 13.90
CA LEU A 150 -14.31 -2.29 12.98
C LEU A 150 -15.44 -1.42 13.50
N THR A 151 -16.56 -2.04 13.92
CA THR A 151 -17.72 -1.33 14.49
C THR A 151 -17.32 -0.51 15.71
N ARG A 152 -16.54 -1.09 16.62
CA ARG A 152 -16.06 -0.40 17.83
C ARG A 152 -15.22 0.83 17.47
N ARG A 153 -14.34 0.74 16.47
CA ARG A 153 -13.51 1.87 16.04
C ARG A 153 -14.31 2.96 15.34
N PHE A 154 -15.27 2.59 14.50
CA PHE A 154 -16.14 3.58 13.85
C PHE A 154 -17.04 4.31 14.84
N ALA A 155 -17.49 3.63 15.91
CA ALA A 155 -18.32 4.22 16.95
C ALA A 155 -17.59 5.30 17.79
N LEU A 156 -16.25 5.44 17.68
CA LEU A 156 -15.53 6.53 18.35
C LEU A 156 -15.84 7.93 17.75
N GLY A 157 -16.47 8.00 16.57
CA GLY A 157 -16.83 9.27 15.93
C GLY A 157 -15.65 9.98 15.21
N GLU A 158 -14.44 9.43 15.31
CA GLU A 158 -13.26 9.97 14.66
C GLU A 158 -13.28 9.80 13.15
N ALA A 159 -12.50 10.62 12.44
CA ALA A 159 -12.21 10.36 11.03
C ALA A 159 -11.43 9.07 10.87
N ALA A 160 -11.70 8.33 9.80
CA ALA A 160 -11.00 7.10 9.54
C ALA A 160 -10.64 6.91 8.05
N VAL A 161 -9.50 6.27 7.82
CA VAL A 161 -9.10 5.72 6.53
C VAL A 161 -9.05 4.21 6.64
N VAL A 162 -9.94 3.52 5.92
CA VAL A 162 -9.97 2.06 5.91
C VAL A 162 -9.18 1.55 4.71
N MET A 163 -8.07 0.89 5.00
CA MET A 163 -7.21 0.25 4.00
C MET A 163 -7.50 -1.26 3.89
N LYS A 164 -6.94 -1.92 2.87
CA LYS A 164 -7.16 -3.36 2.61
C LYS A 164 -8.65 -3.68 2.42
N VAL A 165 -9.34 -2.82 1.70
CA VAL A 165 -10.78 -2.93 1.43
C VAL A 165 -11.08 -4.19 0.65
N GLY A 166 -10.67 -4.31 -0.60
CA GLY A 166 -10.81 -5.49 -1.47
C GLY A 166 -12.00 -6.40 -1.10
N ARG A 167 -11.72 -7.65 -0.77
CA ARG A 167 -12.72 -8.65 -0.35
C ARG A 167 -13.42 -8.33 0.99
N ASN A 168 -13.01 -7.29 1.69
CA ASN A 168 -13.55 -6.92 2.99
C ASN A 168 -14.69 -5.87 2.90
N LEU A 169 -15.01 -5.35 1.71
CA LEU A 169 -15.94 -4.24 1.55
C LEU A 169 -17.31 -4.51 2.18
N ALA A 170 -17.90 -5.69 1.97
CA ALA A 170 -19.16 -6.08 2.57
C ALA A 170 -19.11 -6.05 4.11
N LYS A 171 -18.03 -6.53 4.71
CA LYS A 171 -17.80 -6.49 6.16
C LYS A 171 -17.64 -5.07 6.69
N ILE A 172 -16.88 -4.23 5.98
CA ILE A 172 -16.67 -2.82 6.32
C ILE A 172 -17.99 -2.07 6.27
N ARG A 173 -18.80 -2.27 5.23
CA ARG A 173 -20.14 -1.68 5.10
C ARG A 173 -21.03 -2.05 6.31
N ARG A 174 -21.12 -3.34 6.66
CA ARG A 174 -21.89 -3.78 7.83
C ARG A 174 -21.42 -3.11 9.12
N ALA A 175 -20.11 -3.05 9.34
CA ALA A 175 -19.55 -2.41 10.52
C ALA A 175 -19.88 -0.91 10.59
N LEU A 176 -19.93 -0.20 9.45
CA LEU A 176 -20.34 1.19 9.37
C LEU A 176 -21.84 1.38 9.62
N VAL A 177 -22.69 0.45 9.14
CA VAL A 177 -24.12 0.44 9.45
C VAL A 177 -24.33 0.24 10.95
N ASP A 178 -23.67 -0.77 11.54
CA ASP A 178 -23.76 -1.08 12.98
C ASP A 178 -23.29 0.10 13.86
N ALA A 179 -22.33 0.89 13.36
CA ALA A 179 -21.82 2.09 14.03
C ALA A 179 -22.59 3.38 13.68
N GLN A 180 -23.63 3.32 12.83
CA GLN A 180 -24.41 4.45 12.31
C GLN A 180 -23.54 5.53 11.60
N ARG A 181 -22.51 5.06 10.87
CA ARG A 181 -21.50 5.91 10.18
C ARG A 181 -21.44 5.66 8.66
N LEU A 182 -22.44 4.98 8.09
CA LEU A 182 -22.43 4.65 6.65
C LEU A 182 -22.51 5.91 5.78
N ASP A 183 -23.31 6.88 6.20
CA ASP A 183 -23.53 8.13 5.44
C ASP A 183 -22.31 9.07 5.45
N ASP A 184 -21.42 8.92 6.44
CA ASP A 184 -20.15 9.65 6.53
C ASP A 184 -19.05 9.04 5.66
N ALA A 185 -19.33 7.91 5.01
CA ALA A 185 -18.32 7.10 4.33
C ALA A 185 -18.31 7.33 2.81
N MET A 186 -17.09 7.57 2.28
CA MET A 186 -16.81 7.69 0.86
C MET A 186 -15.97 6.50 0.40
N TYR A 187 -16.42 5.79 -0.63
CA TYR A 187 -15.61 4.79 -1.31
C TYR A 187 -14.77 5.43 -2.41
N VAL A 188 -13.48 5.10 -2.46
CA VAL A 188 -12.56 5.54 -3.49
C VAL A 188 -11.80 4.35 -4.04
N GLY A 189 -12.03 4.05 -5.30
CA GLY A 189 -11.30 3.02 -6.05
C GLY A 189 -10.35 3.63 -7.07
N ARG A 190 -9.13 3.12 -7.17
CA ARG A 190 -8.12 3.51 -8.16
C ARG A 190 -7.86 5.02 -8.24
N ALA A 191 -7.76 5.68 -7.08
CA ALA A 191 -7.46 7.11 -7.03
C ALA A 191 -6.24 7.48 -7.89
N SER A 192 -6.36 8.54 -8.69
CA SER A 192 -5.34 9.04 -9.63
C SER A 192 -4.92 8.04 -10.74
N MET A 193 -5.74 7.01 -11.00
CA MET A 193 -5.52 6.02 -12.06
C MET A 193 -6.68 6.06 -13.06
N GLU A 194 -6.49 5.42 -14.23
CA GLU A 194 -7.60 5.15 -15.12
C GLU A 194 -8.72 4.36 -14.40
N ARG A 195 -9.96 4.67 -14.70
CA ARG A 195 -11.16 4.09 -14.07
C ARG A 195 -11.25 4.39 -12.57
N GLN A 196 -10.79 5.59 -12.15
CA GLN A 196 -11.05 6.09 -10.80
C GLN A 196 -12.56 6.09 -10.52
N GLU A 197 -12.93 5.59 -9.35
CA GLU A 197 -14.31 5.57 -8.86
C GLU A 197 -14.36 6.32 -7.52
N VAL A 198 -15.26 7.28 -7.38
CA VAL A 198 -15.49 8.02 -6.13
C VAL A 198 -16.99 8.12 -5.92
N VAL A 199 -17.51 7.44 -4.91
CA VAL A 199 -18.95 7.42 -4.61
C VAL A 199 -19.19 7.38 -3.10
N PRO A 200 -20.27 8.02 -2.59
CA PRO A 200 -20.72 7.75 -1.22
C PRO A 200 -20.92 6.23 -1.02
N LEU A 201 -20.41 5.68 0.06
CA LEU A 201 -20.46 4.22 0.25
C LEU A 201 -21.91 3.72 0.35
N ALA A 202 -22.83 4.54 0.85
CA ALA A 202 -24.27 4.24 0.88
C ALA A 202 -24.85 4.05 -0.55
N HIS A 203 -24.29 4.70 -1.56
CA HIS A 203 -24.76 4.63 -2.95
C HIS A 203 -24.04 3.57 -3.78
N LYS A 204 -22.99 2.96 -3.29
CA LYS A 204 -22.32 1.86 -4.00
C LYS A 204 -23.16 0.59 -3.88
N THR A 205 -23.65 0.13 -5.03
CA THR A 205 -24.67 -0.96 -5.12
C THR A 205 -24.10 -2.37 -5.00
N ASP A 206 -22.77 -2.53 -5.15
CA ASP A 206 -22.08 -3.81 -5.04
C ASP A 206 -20.99 -3.79 -3.98
N ASP A 207 -20.50 -4.95 -3.60
CA ASP A 207 -19.40 -5.12 -2.64
C ASP A 207 -18.08 -5.50 -3.33
N HIS A 208 -17.97 -5.25 -4.64
CA HIS A 208 -16.72 -5.44 -5.36
C HIS A 208 -15.80 -4.24 -5.14
N ALA A 209 -14.56 -4.52 -4.78
CA ALA A 209 -13.51 -3.51 -4.66
C ALA A 209 -12.19 -4.03 -5.25
N PRO A 210 -11.50 -3.24 -6.10
CA PRO A 210 -10.17 -3.60 -6.57
C PRO A 210 -9.15 -3.57 -5.44
N TYR A 211 -7.95 -4.05 -5.73
CA TYR A 211 -6.82 -3.97 -4.77
C TYR A 211 -6.56 -2.53 -4.31
N PHE A 212 -6.57 -1.56 -5.22
CA PHE A 212 -6.44 -0.15 -4.91
C PHE A 212 -7.79 0.48 -4.58
N ALA A 213 -8.31 0.17 -3.41
CA ALA A 213 -9.51 0.78 -2.87
C ALA A 213 -9.34 1.17 -1.40
N ILE A 214 -9.93 2.30 -1.04
CA ILE A 214 -9.96 2.85 0.32
C ILE A 214 -11.40 3.29 0.62
N VAL A 215 -11.81 3.16 1.86
CA VAL A 215 -13.00 3.83 2.39
C VAL A 215 -12.54 4.94 3.33
N LEU A 216 -12.98 6.15 3.05
CA LEU A 216 -12.78 7.33 3.89
C LEU A 216 -14.03 7.52 4.74
N VAL A 217 -13.87 7.83 6.02
CA VAL A 217 -14.98 8.13 6.94
C VAL A 217 -14.69 9.50 7.55
N GLY A 218 -15.58 10.46 7.36
CA GLY A 218 -15.46 11.78 7.96
C GLY A 218 -15.61 11.74 9.48
N THR A 219 -15.42 12.88 10.15
CA THR A 219 -15.82 13.06 11.56
C THR A 219 -17.35 13.06 11.68
N ALA A 220 -17.89 12.55 12.79
CA ALA A 220 -19.33 12.56 13.08
C ALA A 220 -19.84 13.96 13.36
#